data_6f9dc83eb5234d3236387157f1b09639
#
_entry.id   6f9dc83eb5234d3236387157f1b09639
#
_cell.length_a   1.000
_cell.length_b   1.000
_cell.length_c   1.000
_cell.angle_alpha   90.00
_cell.angle_beta   90.00
_cell.angle_gamma   90.00
#
_symmetry.space_group_name_H-M   'P 1'
#
loop_
_entity.id
_entity.type
_entity.pdbx_description
1 polymer ?
#
loop_
_entity_poly.entity_id
_entity_poly.type
_entity_poly.pdbx_seq_one_letter_code
_entity_poly.pdbx_strand_id
1 'polypeptide(L)'
;YLREQYDAFESNWLEADDLMGVKNTMFPEHCCIVSIDKDLLTVPGYHWDFDKKEIFFIDQVTADYNFYMQTLSGDSTDGYKGCPGIGKVKAQRILDKAIEEDEDMWDAVVETYAKAGFGHEYAIDQARMAYILRKEQYEGLDKYPKLWYPSDEIIETA
;
A
#
# COMPACT_ATOMS: atom_id res chain seq x y z
N TYR A 1 3.14 22.46 20.02
CA TYR A 1 1.87 23.09 19.63
C TYR A 1 0.86 22.07 19.09
N LEU A 2 1.17 21.29 18.01
CA LEU A 2 0.24 20.31 17.43
C LEU A 2 -0.13 19.19 18.42
N ARG A 3 0.83 18.67 19.18
CA ARG A 3 0.58 17.68 20.24
C ARG A 3 -0.35 18.20 21.32
N GLU A 4 -0.15 19.43 21.79
CA GLU A 4 -0.89 20.03 22.90
C GLU A 4 -2.30 20.48 22.50
N GLN A 5 -2.49 20.91 21.25
CA GLN A 5 -3.75 21.47 20.78
C GLN A 5 -4.65 20.47 20.05
N TYR A 6 -4.06 19.42 19.44
CA TYR A 6 -4.77 18.51 18.54
C TYR A 6 -4.46 17.03 18.82
N ASP A 7 -3.83 16.72 19.96
CA ASP A 7 -3.41 15.35 20.32
C ASP A 7 -2.62 14.62 19.21
N ALA A 8 -1.79 15.40 18.49
CA ALA A 8 -1.05 14.89 17.36
C ALA A 8 -0.03 13.81 17.79
N PHE A 9 0.01 12.72 17.07
CA PHE A 9 1.02 11.69 17.22
C PHE A 9 2.29 12.05 16.46
N GLU A 10 3.42 11.61 16.98
CA GLU A 10 4.73 11.72 16.34
C GLU A 10 5.45 10.40 16.48
N SER A 11 6.11 9.98 15.43
CA SER A 11 6.98 8.81 15.41
C SER A 11 8.37 9.21 14.89
N ASN A 12 9.42 8.53 15.38
CA ASN A 12 10.77 8.70 14.88
C ASN A 12 11.06 7.84 13.65
N TRP A 13 10.19 6.86 13.33
CA TRP A 13 10.45 5.82 12.36
C TRP A 13 9.38 5.65 11.29
N LEU A 14 8.20 6.25 11.50
CA LEU A 14 7.05 6.13 10.62
C LEU A 14 6.71 7.49 10.04
N GLU A 15 6.37 7.50 8.78
CA GLU A 15 5.79 8.66 8.11
C GLU A 15 4.33 8.88 8.56
N ALA A 16 3.77 10.02 8.24
CA ALA A 16 2.39 10.33 8.63
C ALA A 16 1.39 9.36 7.97
N ASP A 17 1.64 8.99 6.73
CA ASP A 17 0.80 8.08 5.95
C ASP A 17 0.82 6.67 6.53
N ASP A 18 1.97 6.20 6.98
CA ASP A 18 2.11 4.94 7.71
C ASP A 18 1.29 4.92 8.99
N LEU A 19 1.36 6.01 9.78
CA LEU A 19 0.57 6.12 11.01
C LEU A 19 -0.93 6.14 10.71
N MET A 20 -1.35 6.80 9.62
CA MET A 20 -2.74 6.78 9.17
C MET A 20 -3.17 5.37 8.75
N GLY A 21 -2.36 4.69 7.96
CA GLY A 21 -2.62 3.32 7.53
C GLY A 21 -2.72 2.33 8.69
N VAL A 22 -1.77 2.38 9.62
CA VAL A 22 -1.78 1.56 10.84
C VAL A 22 -3.04 1.83 11.67
N LYS A 23 -3.37 3.09 11.93
CA LYS A 23 -4.54 3.44 12.74
C LYS A 23 -5.85 3.04 12.09
N ASN A 24 -6.00 3.30 10.78
CA ASN A 24 -7.21 2.95 10.06
C ASN A 24 -7.46 1.44 10.02
N THR A 25 -6.41 0.65 9.84
CA THR A 25 -6.50 -0.82 9.83
C THR A 25 -6.61 -1.44 11.22
N MET A 26 -6.09 -0.78 12.25
CA MET A 26 -6.21 -1.24 13.64
C MET A 26 -7.61 -1.00 14.22
N PHE A 27 -8.26 0.10 13.83
CA PHE A 27 -9.55 0.52 14.34
C PHE A 27 -10.54 0.87 13.22
N PRO A 28 -10.88 -0.08 12.33
CA PRO A 28 -11.58 0.21 11.06
C PRO A 28 -12.99 0.82 11.25
N GLU A 29 -13.64 0.57 12.39
CA GLU A 29 -14.97 1.13 12.70
C GLU A 29 -14.92 2.48 13.40
N HIS A 30 -13.73 2.94 13.81
CA HIS A 30 -13.54 4.14 14.62
C HIS A 30 -12.61 5.17 13.98
N CYS A 31 -11.98 4.82 12.87
CA CYS A 31 -11.06 5.69 12.15
C CYS A 31 -11.57 5.99 10.75
N CYS A 32 -11.19 7.16 10.25
CA CYS A 32 -11.42 7.58 8.88
C CYS A 32 -10.20 8.39 8.44
N ILE A 33 -9.58 7.99 7.34
CA ILE A 33 -8.49 8.76 6.73
C ILE A 33 -9.07 9.98 6.05
N VAL A 34 -8.60 11.16 6.42
CA VAL A 34 -9.02 12.44 5.85
C VAL A 34 -7.90 12.96 4.95
N SER A 35 -7.98 12.70 3.67
CA SER A 35 -6.94 13.07 2.70
C SER A 35 -7.49 13.15 1.28
N ILE A 36 -6.77 13.87 0.42
CA ILE A 36 -6.94 13.83 -1.04
C ILE A 36 -5.79 13.08 -1.72
N ASP A 37 -4.86 12.55 -0.93
CA ASP A 37 -3.73 11.80 -1.46
C ASP A 37 -4.21 10.43 -1.98
N LYS A 38 -3.92 10.19 -3.28
CA LYS A 38 -4.26 8.94 -3.96
C LYS A 38 -3.55 7.71 -3.39
N ASP A 39 -2.37 7.92 -2.79
CA ASP A 39 -1.55 6.81 -2.31
C ASP A 39 -2.18 6.16 -1.07
N LEU A 40 -2.89 6.94 -0.26
CA LEU A 40 -3.68 6.43 0.85
C LEU A 40 -4.87 5.54 0.43
N LEU A 41 -5.25 5.53 -0.86
CA LEU A 41 -6.25 4.60 -1.38
C LEU A 41 -5.76 3.14 -1.41
N THR A 42 -4.50 2.89 -1.09
CA THR A 42 -3.94 1.56 -0.85
C THR A 42 -4.23 1.04 0.56
N VAL A 43 -4.85 1.83 1.42
CA VAL A 43 -5.20 1.46 2.79
C VAL A 43 -6.70 1.14 2.89
N PRO A 44 -7.11 -0.04 3.38
CA PRO A 44 -8.53 -0.37 3.56
C PRO A 44 -9.15 0.41 4.74
N GLY A 45 -10.46 0.64 4.65
CA GLY A 45 -11.26 1.32 5.67
C GLY A 45 -11.98 2.56 5.16
N TYR A 46 -12.44 3.42 6.08
CA TYR A 46 -13.15 4.64 5.72
C TYR A 46 -12.19 5.76 5.33
N HIS A 47 -12.57 6.49 4.27
CA HIS A 47 -11.86 7.64 3.74
C HIS A 47 -12.81 8.81 3.55
N TRP A 48 -12.32 10.01 3.79
CA TRP A 48 -13.01 11.25 3.48
C TRP A 48 -12.15 12.13 2.57
N ASP A 49 -12.59 12.27 1.32
CA ASP A 49 -12.05 13.23 0.37
C ASP A 49 -12.66 14.61 0.67
N PHE A 50 -11.89 15.49 1.27
CA PHE A 50 -12.39 16.80 1.68
C PHE A 50 -12.56 17.79 0.51
N ASP A 51 -11.94 17.54 -0.64
CA ASP A 51 -12.15 18.34 -1.86
C ASP A 51 -13.51 17.99 -2.49
N LYS A 52 -13.82 16.71 -2.63
CA LYS A 52 -15.12 16.23 -3.14
C LYS A 52 -16.21 16.25 -2.07
N LYS A 53 -15.84 16.35 -0.79
CA LYS A 53 -16.73 16.23 0.37
C LYS A 53 -17.50 14.90 0.41
N GLU A 54 -16.80 13.82 0.10
CA GLU A 54 -17.35 12.47 0.02
C GLU A 54 -16.67 11.55 1.03
N ILE A 55 -17.50 10.76 1.74
CA ILE A 55 -17.03 9.62 2.55
C ILE A 55 -17.27 8.37 1.72
N PHE A 56 -16.25 7.50 1.68
CA PHE A 56 -16.35 6.19 1.01
C PHE A 56 -15.55 5.15 1.79
N PHE A 57 -15.84 3.90 1.50
CA PHE A 57 -15.16 2.76 2.12
C PHE A 57 -14.35 2.02 1.05
N ILE A 58 -13.10 1.71 1.38
CA ILE A 58 -12.21 0.88 0.56
C ILE A 58 -12.11 -0.48 1.25
N ASP A 59 -12.54 -1.53 0.57
CA ASP A 59 -12.33 -2.89 1.06
C ASP A 59 -10.89 -3.37 0.83
N GLN A 60 -10.55 -4.52 1.42
CA GLN A 60 -9.21 -5.09 1.34
C GLN A 60 -8.80 -5.36 -0.11
N VAL A 61 -9.68 -5.92 -0.92
CA VAL A 61 -9.38 -6.28 -2.32
C VAL A 61 -9.09 -5.03 -3.15
N THR A 62 -9.90 -3.98 -2.99
CA THR A 62 -9.70 -2.70 -3.66
C THR A 62 -8.40 -2.02 -3.22
N ALA A 63 -8.09 -2.06 -1.91
CA ALA A 63 -6.85 -1.51 -1.38
C ALA A 63 -5.62 -2.25 -1.95
N ASP A 64 -5.65 -3.58 -1.99
CA ASP A 64 -4.57 -4.40 -2.54
C ASP A 64 -4.44 -4.21 -4.06
N TYR A 65 -5.54 -4.09 -4.78
CA TYR A 65 -5.54 -3.73 -6.20
C TYR A 65 -4.82 -2.39 -6.45
N ASN A 66 -5.15 -1.35 -5.67
CA ASN A 66 -4.50 -0.04 -5.78
C ASN A 66 -3.01 -0.12 -5.45
N PHE A 67 -2.65 -0.89 -4.44
CA PHE A 67 -1.26 -1.13 -4.06
C PHE A 67 -0.47 -1.83 -5.20
N TYR A 68 -1.01 -2.90 -5.77
CA TYR A 68 -0.34 -3.59 -6.88
C TYR A 68 -0.32 -2.78 -8.18
N MET A 69 -1.33 -1.93 -8.39
CA MET A 69 -1.30 -0.94 -9.45
C MET A 69 -0.09 0.00 -9.35
N GLN A 70 0.19 0.49 -8.16
CA GLN A 70 1.36 1.36 -7.89
C GLN A 70 2.66 0.56 -7.99
N THR A 71 2.72 -0.65 -7.44
CA THR A 71 3.88 -1.55 -7.55
C THR A 71 4.28 -1.75 -9.01
N LEU A 72 3.31 -1.98 -9.90
CA LEU A 72 3.57 -2.16 -11.33
C LEU A 72 3.90 -0.87 -12.06
N SER A 73 3.13 0.20 -11.83
CA SER A 73 3.28 1.45 -12.60
C SER A 73 4.42 2.35 -12.12
N GLY A 74 4.83 2.18 -10.85
CA GLY A 74 5.75 3.08 -10.17
C GLY A 74 5.13 4.45 -9.85
N ASP A 75 5.84 5.22 -9.05
CA ASP A 75 5.58 6.63 -8.84
C ASP A 75 6.89 7.44 -8.90
N SER A 76 6.97 8.36 -9.86
CA SER A 76 8.17 9.20 -10.05
C SER A 76 8.31 10.28 -8.98
N THR A 77 7.22 10.64 -8.30
CA THR A 77 7.23 11.61 -7.20
C THR A 77 7.92 11.01 -5.99
N ASP A 78 7.61 9.74 -5.69
CA ASP A 78 8.18 8.99 -4.57
C ASP A 78 9.49 8.27 -4.93
N GLY A 79 9.91 8.39 -6.17
CA GLY A 79 11.24 7.97 -6.63
C GLY A 79 11.39 6.48 -6.94
N TYR A 80 10.32 5.71 -7.03
CA TYR A 80 10.39 4.31 -7.47
C TYR A 80 9.80 4.11 -8.88
N LYS A 81 10.42 3.18 -9.63
CA LYS A 81 10.22 3.10 -11.09
C LYS A 81 9.08 2.17 -11.50
N GLY A 82 8.64 1.28 -10.61
CA GLY A 82 7.76 0.19 -10.98
C GLY A 82 8.39 -0.79 -11.98
N CYS A 83 7.56 -1.52 -12.70
CA CYS A 83 8.00 -2.47 -13.71
C CYS A 83 8.28 -1.74 -15.03
N PRO A 84 9.48 -1.87 -15.63
CA PRO A 84 9.83 -1.18 -16.86
C PRO A 84 8.87 -1.45 -17.99
N GLY A 85 8.38 -0.37 -18.61
CA GLY A 85 7.44 -0.44 -19.74
C GLY A 85 5.99 -0.70 -19.34
N ILE A 86 5.69 -0.78 -18.04
CA ILE A 86 4.34 -0.93 -17.48
C ILE A 86 3.90 0.42 -16.89
N GLY A 87 3.05 1.13 -17.59
CA GLY A 87 2.34 2.29 -17.06
C GLY A 87 0.94 1.90 -16.57
N LYS A 88 0.21 2.86 -15.99
CA LYS A 88 -1.11 2.63 -15.34
C LYS A 88 -2.09 1.80 -16.18
N VAL A 89 -2.23 2.08 -17.48
CA VAL A 89 -3.16 1.36 -18.36
C VAL A 89 -2.78 -0.12 -18.51
N LYS A 90 -1.49 -0.43 -18.60
CA LYS A 90 -1.04 -1.81 -18.69
C LYS A 90 -1.17 -2.53 -17.35
N ALA A 91 -0.79 -1.86 -16.25
CA ALA A 91 -0.94 -2.38 -14.90
C ALA A 91 -2.40 -2.75 -14.62
N GLN A 92 -3.35 -1.86 -14.94
CA GLN A 92 -4.76 -2.14 -14.82
C GLN A 92 -5.18 -3.40 -15.58
N ARG A 93 -4.82 -3.52 -16.85
CA ARG A 93 -5.18 -4.70 -17.66
C ARG A 93 -4.60 -6.00 -17.11
N ILE A 94 -3.42 -5.95 -16.50
CA ILE A 94 -2.78 -7.12 -15.88
C ILE A 94 -3.58 -7.57 -14.66
N LEU A 95 -3.92 -6.64 -13.78
CA LEU A 95 -4.67 -6.96 -12.56
C LEU A 95 -6.13 -7.31 -12.84
N ASP A 96 -6.79 -6.60 -13.77
CA ASP A 96 -8.16 -6.94 -14.20
C ASP A 96 -8.21 -8.38 -14.74
N LYS A 97 -7.21 -8.76 -15.56
CA LYS A 97 -7.11 -10.12 -16.08
C LYS A 97 -6.89 -11.15 -14.97
N ALA A 98 -6.01 -10.88 -14.01
CA ALA A 98 -5.78 -11.79 -12.89
C ALA A 98 -7.09 -12.03 -12.10
N ILE A 99 -7.85 -10.97 -11.83
CA ILE A 99 -9.16 -11.08 -11.17
C ILE A 99 -10.17 -11.89 -12.01
N GLU A 100 -10.24 -11.65 -13.32
CA GLU A 100 -11.16 -12.38 -14.23
C GLU A 100 -10.82 -13.87 -14.33
N GLU A 101 -9.53 -14.23 -14.21
CA GLU A 101 -9.04 -15.60 -14.27
C GLU A 101 -8.94 -16.30 -12.91
N ASP A 102 -9.39 -15.61 -11.82
CA ASP A 102 -9.28 -16.08 -10.42
C ASP A 102 -7.82 -16.42 -10.02
N GLU A 103 -6.87 -15.64 -10.55
CA GLU A 103 -5.46 -15.71 -10.23
C GLU A 103 -5.12 -14.73 -9.10
N ASP A 104 -4.09 -15.06 -8.32
CA ASP A 104 -3.57 -14.13 -7.30
C ASP A 104 -2.93 -12.90 -7.96
N MET A 105 -3.28 -11.71 -7.48
CA MET A 105 -2.77 -10.45 -8.03
C MET A 105 -1.26 -10.30 -7.84
N TRP A 106 -0.70 -10.82 -6.73
CA TRP A 106 0.74 -10.78 -6.49
C TRP A 106 1.50 -11.68 -7.48
N ASP A 107 0.98 -12.87 -7.77
CA ASP A 107 1.56 -13.77 -8.77
C ASP A 107 1.61 -13.08 -10.14
N ALA A 108 0.55 -12.38 -10.53
CA ALA A 108 0.52 -11.61 -11.78
C ALA A 108 1.55 -10.46 -11.78
N VAL A 109 1.78 -9.80 -10.64
CA VAL A 109 2.84 -8.80 -10.47
C VAL A 109 4.20 -9.44 -10.67
N VAL A 110 4.52 -10.52 -9.97
CA VAL A 110 5.80 -11.24 -10.06
C VAL A 110 6.07 -11.72 -11.49
N GLU A 111 5.08 -12.32 -12.14
CA GLU A 111 5.18 -12.76 -13.53
C GLU A 111 5.49 -11.61 -14.48
N THR A 112 4.88 -10.44 -14.25
CA THR A 112 5.12 -9.24 -15.05
C THR A 112 6.55 -8.75 -14.92
N TYR A 113 7.11 -8.73 -13.70
CA TYR A 113 8.50 -8.38 -13.47
C TYR A 113 9.45 -9.42 -14.11
N ALA A 114 9.15 -10.71 -13.98
CA ALA A 114 9.92 -11.79 -14.60
C ALA A 114 9.97 -11.65 -16.13
N LYS A 115 8.85 -11.36 -16.78
CA LYS A 115 8.77 -11.07 -18.23
C LYS A 115 9.60 -9.85 -18.63
N ALA A 116 9.77 -8.88 -17.75
CA ALA A 116 10.61 -7.71 -17.96
C ALA A 116 12.10 -7.97 -17.64
N GLY A 117 12.48 -9.18 -17.23
CA GLY A 117 13.84 -9.59 -16.92
C GLY A 117 14.30 -9.28 -15.50
N PHE A 118 13.37 -9.03 -14.57
CA PHE A 118 13.66 -8.75 -13.16
C PHE A 118 13.27 -9.94 -12.29
N GLY A 119 14.04 -10.16 -11.23
CA GLY A 119 13.77 -11.21 -10.25
C GLY A 119 12.67 -10.84 -9.26
N HIS A 120 12.18 -11.84 -8.53
CA HIS A 120 11.18 -11.71 -7.48
C HIS A 120 11.54 -10.67 -6.40
N GLU A 121 12.81 -10.68 -5.94
CA GLU A 121 13.30 -9.71 -4.96
C GLU A 121 13.14 -8.25 -5.42
N TYR A 122 13.33 -7.99 -6.71
CA TYR A 122 13.14 -6.65 -7.26
C TYR A 122 11.66 -6.23 -7.22
N ALA A 123 10.75 -7.17 -7.50
CA ALA A 123 9.31 -6.91 -7.35
C ALA A 123 8.93 -6.60 -5.90
N ILE A 124 9.48 -7.34 -4.93
CA ILE A 124 9.31 -7.09 -3.50
C ILE A 124 9.84 -5.69 -3.12
N ASP A 125 11.01 -5.30 -3.61
CA ASP A 125 11.57 -3.98 -3.30
C ASP A 125 10.70 -2.84 -3.84
N GLN A 126 10.14 -2.98 -5.05
CA GLN A 126 9.19 -2.01 -5.61
C GLN A 126 7.87 -1.98 -4.81
N ALA A 127 7.38 -3.15 -4.40
CA ALA A 127 6.20 -3.27 -3.56
C ALA A 127 6.39 -2.56 -2.21
N ARG A 128 7.52 -2.77 -1.55
CA ARG A 128 7.85 -2.11 -0.27
C ARG A 128 7.91 -0.59 -0.37
N MET A 129 8.35 -0.05 -1.51
CA MET A 129 8.35 1.39 -1.74
C MET A 129 6.95 1.97 -1.99
N ALA A 130 6.02 1.15 -2.48
CA ALA A 130 4.63 1.54 -2.69
C ALA A 130 3.72 1.30 -1.47
N TYR A 131 4.19 0.49 -0.50
CA TYR A 131 3.35 0.01 0.58
C TYR A 131 3.25 1.00 1.73
N ILE A 132 2.04 1.47 2.00
CA ILE A 132 1.73 2.20 3.24
C ILE A 132 1.43 1.17 4.33
N LEU A 133 2.10 1.29 5.48
CA LEU A 133 2.03 0.33 6.56
C LEU A 133 0.61 0.14 7.09
N ARG A 134 0.30 -1.11 7.45
CA ARG A 134 -0.95 -1.50 8.11
C ARG A 134 -0.64 -2.08 9.48
N LYS A 135 -1.65 -2.44 10.25
CA LYS A 135 -1.50 -2.95 11.63
C LYS A 135 -0.54 -4.15 11.75
N GLU A 136 -0.45 -4.98 10.71
CA GLU A 136 0.38 -6.19 10.70
C GLU A 136 1.89 -5.87 10.78
N GLN A 137 2.30 -4.72 10.23
CA GLN A 137 3.69 -4.27 10.24
C GLN A 137 4.05 -3.41 11.45
N TYR A 138 3.06 -3.06 12.28
CA TYR A 138 3.25 -2.13 13.39
C TYR A 138 3.76 -2.82 14.65
N GLU A 139 4.94 -2.42 15.10
CA GLU A 139 5.58 -2.93 16.33
C GLU A 139 5.52 -1.92 17.51
N GLY A 140 5.08 -0.70 17.25
CA GLY A 140 5.04 0.40 18.23
C GLY A 140 5.72 1.67 17.72
N LEU A 141 5.44 2.81 18.36
CA LEU A 141 5.94 4.14 17.91
C LEU A 141 7.47 4.27 17.95
N ASP A 142 8.13 3.53 18.83
CA ASP A 142 9.57 3.60 19.05
C ASP A 142 10.34 2.43 18.41
N LYS A 143 9.68 1.65 17.58
CA LYS A 143 10.28 0.50 16.90
C LYS A 143 10.23 0.68 15.39
N TYR A 144 11.19 0.04 14.72
CA TYR A 144 11.13 -0.12 13.28
C TYR A 144 9.95 -1.01 12.89
N PRO A 145 9.19 -0.66 11.85
CA PRO A 145 8.13 -1.51 11.35
C PRO A 145 8.69 -2.79 10.74
N LYS A 146 7.86 -3.83 10.72
CA LYS A 146 8.15 -5.01 9.91
C LYS A 146 8.05 -4.65 8.44
N LEU A 147 8.94 -5.20 7.63
CA LEU A 147 8.83 -5.07 6.19
C LEU A 147 7.60 -5.83 5.68
N TRP A 148 6.99 -5.30 4.64
CA TRP A 148 5.94 -6.00 3.92
C TRP A 148 6.51 -7.23 3.18
N TYR A 149 5.76 -8.32 3.22
CA TYR A 149 5.93 -9.54 2.41
C TYR A 149 4.56 -10.02 1.94
N PRO A 150 4.47 -10.68 0.78
CA PRO A 150 3.25 -11.34 0.35
C PRO A 150 2.84 -12.42 1.38
N SER A 151 1.53 -12.63 1.52
CA SER A 151 0.95 -13.44 2.61
C SER A 151 1.41 -14.90 2.62
N ASP A 152 1.84 -15.43 1.48
CA ASP A 152 2.28 -16.82 1.35
C ASP A 152 3.80 -17.01 1.59
N GLU A 153 4.54 -15.92 1.77
CA GLU A 153 5.97 -15.93 2.04
C GLU A 153 6.30 -15.52 3.48
N ILE A 154 5.64 -16.11 4.46
CA ILE A 154 6.16 -16.06 5.83
C ILE A 154 7.44 -16.88 5.84
N ILE A 155 8.56 -16.25 5.56
CA ILE A 155 9.87 -16.86 5.81
C ILE A 155 9.93 -17.05 7.33
N GLU A 156 9.84 -18.28 7.78
CA GLU A 156 10.25 -18.69 9.13
C GLU A 156 11.72 -18.23 9.29
N THR A 157 11.90 -17.02 9.81
CA THR A 157 13.22 -16.63 10.29
C THR A 157 13.47 -17.41 11.56
N ALA A 158 14.23 -18.49 11.41
CA ALA A 158 14.81 -19.26 12.50
C ALA A 158 15.77 -18.39 13.34
#